data_0403ec5034ef1e8d9b151aafc2526fda
#
_entry.id   0403ec5034ef1e8d9b151aafc2526fda
#
_cell.length_a   1.000
_cell.length_b   1.000
_cell.length_c   1.000
_cell.angle_alpha   90.00
_cell.angle_beta   90.00
_cell.angle_gamma   90.00
#
_symmetry.space_group_name_H-M   'P 1'
#
loop_
_entity.id
_entity.type
_entity.pdbx_description
1 polymer ?
#
loop_
_entity_poly.entity_id
_entity_poly.type
_entity_poly.pdbx_seq_one_letter_code
_entity_poly.pdbx_strand_id
1 'polypeptide(L)'
;MAELLRIKGDLVLLQGAPGAAAGAEVHFRQALDCARLQGALSWEVRVATSLAGLLRDQGRSAEAAALLQPVYDRFTEGFDTADLNAARVLLHDL
;
A
#
# COMPACT_ATOMS: atom_id res chain seq x y z
N MET A 1 13.08 2.34 7.35
CA MET A 1 11.91 2.62 8.22
C MET A 1 10.57 2.25 7.56
N ALA A 2 10.41 2.55 6.27
CA ALA A 2 9.14 2.24 5.57
C ALA A 2 8.76 0.77 5.62
N GLU A 3 9.72 -0.15 5.40
CA GLU A 3 9.46 -1.59 5.43
C GLU A 3 9.02 -2.05 6.83
N LEU A 4 9.65 -1.53 7.87
CA LEU A 4 9.30 -1.88 9.25
C LEU A 4 7.86 -1.45 9.57
N LEU A 5 7.46 -0.26 9.15
CA LEU A 5 6.10 0.24 9.37
C LEU A 5 5.06 -0.57 8.59
N ARG A 6 5.39 -1.01 7.38
CA ARG A 6 4.53 -1.87 6.59
C ARG A 6 4.32 -3.22 7.29
N ILE A 7 5.39 -3.80 7.80
CA ILE A 7 5.33 -5.08 8.54
C ILE A 7 4.49 -4.92 9.81
N LYS A 8 4.62 -3.82 10.54
CA LYS A 8 3.79 -3.55 11.72
C LYS A 8 2.32 -3.49 11.35
N GLY A 9 1.97 -2.85 10.23
CA GLY A 9 0.61 -2.80 9.74
C GLY A 9 0.06 -4.19 9.46
N ASP A 10 0.83 -5.03 8.78
CA ASP A 10 0.44 -6.41 8.48
C ASP A 10 0.25 -7.23 9.76
N LEU A 11 1.13 -7.06 10.76
CA LEU A 11 1.00 -7.75 12.04
C LEU A 11 -0.25 -7.34 12.78
N VAL A 12 -0.60 -6.05 12.78
CA VAL A 12 -1.82 -5.55 13.41
C VAL A 12 -3.05 -6.20 12.78
N LEU A 13 -3.08 -6.33 11.44
CA LEU A 13 -4.17 -6.99 10.74
C LEU A 13 -4.29 -8.47 11.13
N LEU A 14 -3.17 -9.17 11.26
CA LEU A 14 -3.14 -10.58 11.61
C LEU A 14 -3.66 -10.85 13.02
N GLN A 15 -3.56 -9.89 13.94
CA GLN A 15 -4.06 -10.03 15.29
C GLN A 15 -5.58 -10.05 15.35
N GLY A 16 -6.27 -9.49 14.37
CA GLY A 16 -7.73 -9.49 14.30
C GLY A 16 -8.42 -8.74 15.44
N ALA A 17 -7.71 -7.87 16.14
CA ALA A 17 -8.27 -7.11 17.26
C ALA A 17 -9.25 -6.05 16.78
N PRO A 18 -10.22 -5.61 17.61
CA PRO A 18 -11.07 -4.48 17.28
C PRO A 18 -10.22 -3.25 16.95
N GLY A 19 -10.52 -2.58 15.85
CA GLY A 19 -9.74 -1.44 15.40
C GLY A 19 -8.43 -1.80 14.70
N ALA A 20 -8.15 -3.08 14.47
CA ALA A 20 -6.92 -3.53 13.79
C ALA A 20 -6.75 -2.88 12.43
N ALA A 21 -7.82 -2.77 11.65
CA ALA A 21 -7.77 -2.14 10.32
C ALA A 21 -7.38 -0.66 10.41
N ALA A 22 -7.92 0.07 11.37
CA ALA A 22 -7.57 1.48 11.57
C ALA A 22 -6.11 1.64 11.98
N GLY A 23 -5.63 0.78 12.88
CA GLY A 23 -4.22 0.78 13.30
C GLY A 23 -3.29 0.45 12.14
N ALA A 24 -3.64 -0.54 11.34
CA ALA A 24 -2.87 -0.91 10.15
C ALA A 24 -2.80 0.24 9.14
N GLU A 25 -3.92 0.93 8.92
CA GLU A 25 -3.96 2.09 8.02
C GLU A 25 -2.97 3.17 8.47
N VAL A 26 -2.92 3.48 9.76
CA VAL A 26 -1.99 4.48 10.30
C VAL A 26 -0.54 4.06 10.00
N HIS A 27 -0.19 2.81 10.25
CA HIS A 27 1.17 2.33 9.98
C HIS A 27 1.51 2.36 8.50
N PHE A 28 0.58 1.98 7.63
CA PHE A 28 0.81 2.02 6.19
C PHE A 28 0.99 3.45 5.68
N ARG A 29 0.20 4.41 6.19
CA ARG A 29 0.33 5.81 5.79
C ARG A 29 1.67 6.39 6.25
N GLN A 30 2.14 6.04 7.45
CA GLN A 30 3.46 6.44 7.93
C GLN A 30 4.56 5.85 7.07
N ALA A 31 4.46 4.57 6.69
CA ALA A 31 5.42 3.92 5.82
C ALA A 31 5.46 4.57 4.44
N LEU A 32 4.29 4.96 3.91
CA LEU A 32 4.19 5.63 2.62
C LEU A 32 4.89 6.98 2.66
N ASP A 33 4.68 7.76 3.72
CA ASP A 33 5.35 9.05 3.90
C ASP A 33 6.87 8.87 3.99
N CYS A 34 7.34 7.86 4.73
CA CYS A 34 8.76 7.55 4.81
C CYS A 34 9.34 7.22 3.43
N ALA A 35 8.65 6.40 2.65
CA ALA A 35 9.10 6.02 1.31
C ALA A 35 9.20 7.25 0.39
N ARG A 36 8.22 8.15 0.47
CA ARG A 36 8.21 9.40 -0.30
C ARG A 36 9.37 10.32 0.08
N LEU A 37 9.64 10.47 1.38
CA LEU A 37 10.74 11.29 1.87
C LEU A 37 12.09 10.76 1.44
N GLN A 38 12.23 9.42 1.34
CA GLN A 38 13.45 8.78 0.90
C GLN A 38 13.59 8.71 -0.61
N GLY A 39 12.55 9.07 -1.36
CA GLY A 39 12.54 8.91 -2.80
C GLY A 39 12.57 7.46 -3.24
N ALA A 40 12.13 6.53 -2.39
CA ALA A 40 12.16 5.10 -2.63
C ALA A 40 10.88 4.63 -3.33
N LEU A 41 10.81 4.81 -4.64
CA LEU A 41 9.60 4.55 -5.42
C LEU A 41 9.16 3.09 -5.35
N SER A 42 10.10 2.13 -5.35
CA SER A 42 9.77 0.71 -5.22
C SER A 42 9.09 0.40 -3.88
N TRP A 43 9.56 1.02 -2.79
CA TRP A 43 8.94 0.88 -1.47
C TRP A 43 7.59 1.57 -1.42
N GLU A 44 7.49 2.72 -2.09
CA GLU A 44 6.24 3.47 -2.16
C GLU A 44 5.14 2.64 -2.82
N VAL A 45 5.43 1.97 -3.94
CA VAL A 45 4.43 1.14 -4.62
C VAL A 45 4.06 -0.08 -3.78
N ARG A 46 5.01 -0.67 -3.09
CA ARG A 46 4.75 -1.83 -2.21
C ARG A 46 3.82 -1.45 -1.07
N VAL A 47 4.09 -0.35 -0.39
CA VAL A 47 3.27 0.14 0.72
C VAL A 47 1.90 0.58 0.21
N ALA A 48 1.85 1.31 -0.90
CA ALA A 48 0.60 1.75 -1.49
C ALA A 48 -0.30 0.57 -1.88
N THR A 49 0.29 -0.52 -2.39
CA THR A 49 -0.46 -1.73 -2.72
C THR A 49 -1.07 -2.36 -1.45
N SER A 50 -0.30 -2.45 -0.37
CA SER A 50 -0.80 -2.98 0.91
C SER A 50 -1.94 -2.12 1.46
N LEU A 51 -1.77 -0.80 1.44
CA LEU A 51 -2.80 0.13 1.92
C LEU A 51 -4.05 0.09 1.04
N ALA A 52 -3.88 0.04 -0.28
CA ALA A 52 -5.00 -0.04 -1.21
C ALA A 52 -5.80 -1.33 -1.01
N GLY A 53 -5.13 -2.45 -0.75
CA GLY A 53 -5.80 -3.71 -0.44
C GLY A 53 -6.65 -3.60 0.83
N LEU A 54 -6.12 -2.95 1.86
CA LEU A 54 -6.85 -2.70 3.10
C LEU A 54 -8.09 -1.83 2.85
N LEU A 55 -7.94 -0.75 2.08
CA LEU A 55 -9.05 0.16 1.76
C LEU A 55 -10.13 -0.57 0.95
N ARG A 56 -9.73 -1.40 -0.01
CA ARG A 56 -10.66 -2.22 -0.79
C ARG A 56 -11.49 -3.11 0.13
N ASP A 57 -10.85 -3.77 1.09
CA ASP A 57 -11.50 -4.68 2.01
C ASP A 57 -12.51 -3.96 2.92
N GLN A 58 -12.32 -2.66 3.10
CA GLN A 58 -13.24 -1.81 3.87
C GLN A 58 -14.34 -1.20 3.01
N GLY A 59 -14.43 -1.55 1.73
CA GLY A 59 -15.39 -0.97 0.80
C GLY A 59 -15.01 0.42 0.31
N ARG A 60 -13.73 0.80 0.43
CA ARG A 60 -13.21 2.12 0.05
C ARG A 60 -12.40 2.03 -1.24
N SER A 61 -12.96 1.36 -2.25
CA SER A 61 -12.25 1.07 -3.51
C SER A 61 -11.85 2.32 -4.28
N ALA A 62 -12.72 3.34 -4.31
CA ALA A 62 -12.41 4.60 -4.99
C ALA A 62 -11.19 5.28 -4.37
N GLU A 63 -11.11 5.27 -3.04
CA GLU A 63 -9.99 5.83 -2.31
C GLU A 63 -8.71 5.02 -2.54
N ALA A 64 -8.84 3.70 -2.58
CA ALA A 64 -7.73 2.80 -2.90
C ALA A 64 -7.16 3.08 -4.30
N ALA A 65 -8.02 3.22 -5.29
CA ALA A 65 -7.60 3.53 -6.65
C ALA A 65 -6.93 4.91 -6.73
N ALA A 66 -7.50 5.91 -6.06
CA ALA A 66 -6.93 7.26 -6.02
C ALA A 66 -5.54 7.29 -5.36
N LEU A 67 -5.29 6.39 -4.43
CA LEU A 67 -3.99 6.27 -3.76
C LEU A 67 -2.97 5.53 -4.64
N LEU A 68 -3.36 4.42 -5.22
CA LEU A 68 -2.43 3.50 -5.89
C LEU A 68 -2.13 3.91 -7.33
N GLN A 69 -3.12 4.39 -8.07
CA GLN A 69 -2.97 4.71 -9.49
C GLN A 69 -1.84 5.71 -9.76
N PRO A 70 -1.75 6.86 -9.06
CA PRO A 70 -0.67 7.81 -9.31
C PRO A 70 0.71 7.22 -9.04
N VAL A 71 0.84 6.36 -8.03
CA VAL A 71 2.12 5.72 -7.70
C VAL A 71 2.50 4.75 -8.83
N TYR A 72 1.57 3.94 -9.28
CA TYR A 72 1.79 3.00 -10.37
C TYR A 72 2.18 3.74 -11.66
N ASP A 73 1.51 4.86 -11.97
CA ASP A 73 1.74 5.63 -13.19
C ASP A 73 3.10 6.31 -13.22
N ARG A 74 3.77 6.46 -12.07
CA ARG A 74 5.13 7.03 -12.01
C ARG A 74 6.19 6.07 -12.53
N PHE A 75 5.87 4.78 -12.66
CA PHE A 75 6.79 3.80 -13.25
C PHE A 75 6.69 3.85 -14.77
N THR A 76 7.83 4.11 -15.43
CA THR A 76 7.92 4.13 -16.88
C THR A 76 8.67 2.93 -17.43
N GLU A 77 9.35 2.18 -16.56
CA GLU A 77 10.12 0.99 -16.91
C GLU A 77 9.97 -0.04 -15.78
N GLY A 78 10.39 -1.27 -16.03
CA GLY A 78 10.44 -2.31 -15.00
C GLY A 78 9.07 -2.87 -14.61
N PHE A 79 8.13 -2.91 -15.53
CA PHE A 79 6.76 -3.39 -15.26
C PHE A 79 6.68 -4.88 -14.93
N ASP A 80 7.80 -5.61 -15.04
CA ASP A 80 7.84 -7.05 -14.78
C ASP A 80 8.13 -7.39 -13.32
N THR A 81 8.31 -6.40 -12.45
CA THR A 81 8.57 -6.67 -11.04
C THR A 81 7.31 -7.20 -10.35
N ALA A 82 7.52 -8.03 -9.32
CA ALA A 82 6.42 -8.58 -8.53
C ALA A 82 5.57 -7.48 -7.90
N ASP A 83 6.20 -6.40 -7.42
CA ASP A 83 5.49 -5.28 -6.80
C ASP A 83 4.56 -4.58 -7.78
N LEU A 84 5.02 -4.34 -9.01
CA LEU A 84 4.21 -3.70 -10.05
C LEU A 84 3.10 -4.62 -10.54
N ASN A 85 3.37 -5.93 -10.64
CA ASN A 85 2.34 -6.90 -11.02
C ASN A 85 1.24 -6.97 -9.96
N ALA A 86 1.60 -6.96 -8.67
CA ALA A 86 0.64 -6.96 -7.59
C ALA A 86 -0.22 -5.69 -7.62
N ALA A 87 0.39 -4.54 -7.85
CA ALA A 87 -0.32 -3.26 -7.97
C ALA A 87 -1.31 -3.28 -9.14
N ARG A 88 -0.88 -3.80 -10.28
CA ARG A 88 -1.72 -3.89 -11.48
C ARG A 88 -2.94 -4.79 -11.24
N VAL A 89 -2.72 -5.96 -10.64
CA VAL A 89 -3.80 -6.89 -10.32
C VAL A 89 -4.81 -6.24 -9.39
N LEU A 90 -4.32 -5.58 -8.36
CA LEU A 90 -5.18 -4.88 -7.41
C LEU A 90 -5.98 -3.76 -8.08
N LEU A 91 -5.35 -2.97 -8.93
CA LEU A 91 -6.04 -1.90 -9.66
C LEU A 91 -7.17 -2.43 -10.54
N HIS A 92 -7.02 -3.62 -11.11
CA HIS A 92 -8.07 -4.26 -11.89
C HIS A 92 -9.25 -4.70 -11.02
N ASP A 93 -9.02 -4.98 -9.75
CA ASP A 93 -10.06 -5.37 -8.79
C ASP A 93 -10.83 -4.19 -8.21
N LEU A 94 -10.35 -2.98 -8.38
CA LEU A 94 -10.94 -1.78 -7.76
C LEU A 94 -12.09 -1.15 -8.55
#